data_c5e173429f2db889ac74c0a0080c3067
#
_entry.id   c5e173429f2db889ac74c0a0080c3067
#
_cell.length_a   1.000
_cell.length_b   1.000
_cell.length_c   1.000
_cell.angle_alpha   90.00
_cell.angle_beta   90.00
_cell.angle_gamma   90.00
#
_symmetry.space_group_name_H-M   'P 1'
#
loop_
_entity.id
_entity.type
_entity.pdbx_description
1 polymer ?
#
loop_
_entity_poly.entity_id
_entity_poly.type
_entity_poly.pdbx_seq_one_letter_code
_entity_poly.pdbx_strand_id
1 'polypeptide(L)'
;ATSHTRADLEAFAASLPPDDGTDAANVGRGFIGTRSEPVIEKIQPNAWMPTSWDLSRSDFVEGPAPDTVNPALWRQAGFNAQHGLYEVLDGFYQVRGFDTSSITFIRGDEGWVVIDPLTTTETATAAYDLVTEHLGERPVTAVIYTHSHVDHYGGVLGVVDRARVESGEVPVVAPEGFLHEAVAENVVAAPAMGRRATYQFGMLLPADEQGHVDQGLGKGVPTGSSALVPPTIEITETGQELVLDGIRIEFQLTPESEAPAEMHFYFPDHRALCMAENCTGTMHNVLTLRGALVRDALMWSRYIDEALDRWGDVTDVVFASHGWPHWGAEACNG
;
A
#
# COMPACT_ATOMS: atom_id res chain seq x y z
N ALA A 1 18.45 25.47 -7.71
CA ALA A 1 19.35 24.48 -8.31
C ALA A 1 20.53 25.16 -8.99
N THR A 2 21.71 24.50 -9.04
CA THR A 2 22.88 24.97 -9.80
C THR A 2 22.70 24.65 -11.30
N SER A 3 23.56 25.27 -12.16
CA SER A 3 23.56 24.93 -13.58
C SER A 3 23.94 23.45 -13.82
N HIS A 4 24.79 22.86 -12.98
CA HIS A 4 25.10 21.43 -13.04
C HIS A 4 23.89 20.58 -12.70
N THR A 5 23.20 20.89 -11.61
CA THR A 5 21.97 20.17 -11.21
C THR A 5 20.93 20.17 -12.33
N ARG A 6 20.71 21.32 -12.99
CA ARG A 6 19.77 21.39 -14.13
C ARG A 6 20.21 20.53 -15.29
N ALA A 7 21.49 20.62 -15.68
CA ALA A 7 22.02 19.83 -16.79
C ALA A 7 21.90 18.32 -16.52
N ASP A 8 22.15 17.88 -15.27
CA ASP A 8 22.01 16.47 -14.88
C ASP A 8 20.54 16.02 -14.92
N LEU A 9 19.61 16.84 -14.42
CA LEU A 9 18.17 16.53 -14.46
C LEU A 9 17.62 16.53 -15.89
N GLU A 10 18.06 17.47 -16.74
CA GLU A 10 17.71 17.49 -18.18
C GLU A 10 18.24 16.26 -18.90
N ALA A 11 19.50 15.87 -18.66
CA ALA A 11 20.07 14.67 -19.24
C ALA A 11 19.36 13.41 -18.79
N PHE A 12 18.99 13.33 -17.50
CA PHE A 12 18.19 12.22 -16.95
C PHE A 12 16.82 12.16 -17.61
N ALA A 13 16.10 13.29 -17.68
CA ALA A 13 14.77 13.35 -18.32
C ALA A 13 14.82 12.90 -19.78
N ALA A 14 15.87 13.29 -20.52
CA ALA A 14 16.06 12.90 -21.92
C ALA A 14 16.41 11.40 -22.09
N SER A 15 16.85 10.73 -21.04
CA SER A 15 17.14 9.29 -21.06
C SER A 15 15.95 8.38 -20.74
N LEU A 16 14.85 8.97 -20.22
CA LEU A 16 13.66 8.21 -19.90
C LEU A 16 12.93 7.76 -21.17
N PRO A 17 12.27 6.59 -21.14
CA PRO A 17 11.36 6.20 -22.22
C PRO A 17 10.23 7.23 -22.36
N PRO A 18 9.66 7.36 -23.58
CA PRO A 18 8.48 8.20 -23.76
C PRO A 18 7.33 7.76 -22.85
N ASP A 19 6.66 8.74 -22.23
CA ASP A 19 5.42 8.49 -21.49
C ASP A 19 4.30 8.16 -22.49
N ASP A 20 3.72 6.98 -22.37
CA ASP A 20 2.59 6.53 -23.23
C ASP A 20 1.22 6.94 -22.66
N GLY A 21 1.20 7.56 -21.48
CA GLY A 21 -0.01 8.01 -20.79
C GLY A 21 -0.77 6.90 -20.04
N THR A 22 -0.30 5.67 -20.05
CA THR A 22 -0.95 4.52 -19.40
C THR A 22 -1.12 4.73 -17.90
N ASP A 23 -0.05 5.17 -17.21
CA ASP A 23 -0.11 5.45 -15.77
C ASP A 23 -1.12 6.55 -15.45
N ALA A 24 -1.11 7.64 -16.23
CA ALA A 24 -2.05 8.76 -16.04
C ALA A 24 -3.52 8.33 -16.22
N ALA A 25 -3.77 7.40 -17.11
CA ALA A 25 -5.11 6.82 -17.31
C ALA A 25 -5.49 5.86 -16.16
N ASN A 26 -4.54 5.03 -15.72
CA ASN A 26 -4.78 4.00 -14.71
C ASN A 26 -4.96 4.60 -13.30
N VAL A 27 -4.20 5.63 -12.94
CA VAL A 27 -4.26 6.22 -11.60
C VAL A 27 -5.63 6.80 -11.27
N GLY A 28 -6.32 7.38 -12.26
CA GLY A 28 -7.67 7.94 -12.11
C GLY A 28 -8.81 6.96 -12.37
N ARG A 29 -8.51 5.75 -12.85
CA ARG A 29 -9.53 4.79 -13.26
C ARG A 29 -10.35 4.29 -12.08
N GLY A 30 -11.68 4.23 -12.26
CA GLY A 30 -12.62 3.74 -11.27
C GLY A 30 -12.88 4.70 -10.10
N PHE A 31 -12.48 5.98 -10.18
CA PHE A 31 -12.72 6.96 -9.11
C PHE A 31 -14.21 7.09 -8.79
N ILE A 32 -14.54 6.96 -7.50
CA ILE A 32 -15.91 7.06 -6.97
C ILE A 32 -16.10 8.37 -6.20
N GLY A 33 -15.16 8.67 -5.29
CA GLY A 33 -15.26 9.86 -4.45
C GLY A 33 -14.09 9.98 -3.47
N THR A 34 -14.04 11.11 -2.77
CA THR A 34 -13.06 11.38 -1.72
C THR A 34 -13.70 12.20 -0.60
N ARG A 35 -12.99 12.34 0.52
CA ARG A 35 -13.46 13.15 1.66
C ARG A 35 -13.49 14.63 1.32
N SER A 36 -14.53 15.32 1.81
CA SER A 36 -14.61 16.78 1.76
C SER A 36 -13.61 17.46 2.71
N GLU A 37 -13.35 16.84 3.87
CA GLU A 37 -12.41 17.33 4.87
C GLU A 37 -11.05 16.63 4.68
N PRO A 38 -10.01 17.35 4.25
CA PRO A 38 -8.72 16.72 3.90
C PRO A 38 -7.92 16.25 5.11
N VAL A 39 -8.17 16.83 6.30
CA VAL A 39 -7.41 16.51 7.50
C VAL A 39 -8.03 15.33 8.23
N ILE A 40 -7.21 14.32 8.54
CA ILE A 40 -7.52 13.21 9.42
C ILE A 40 -6.82 13.49 10.76
N GLU A 41 -7.61 13.75 11.79
CA GLU A 41 -7.08 14.06 13.13
C GLU A 41 -6.68 12.79 13.88
N LYS A 42 -5.76 12.94 14.84
CA LYS A 42 -5.40 11.84 15.74
C LYS A 42 -6.48 11.58 16.77
N ILE A 43 -6.69 10.31 17.10
CA ILE A 43 -7.53 9.87 18.22
C ILE A 43 -6.98 10.44 19.55
N GLN A 44 -5.65 10.50 19.68
CA GLN A 44 -4.97 11.10 20.83
C GLN A 44 -4.06 12.23 20.35
N PRO A 45 -4.62 13.41 20.04
CA PRO A 45 -3.83 14.53 19.56
C PRO A 45 -2.92 15.07 20.65
N ASN A 46 -1.75 15.57 20.26
CA ASN A 46 -0.92 16.39 21.11
C ASN A 46 -0.74 17.78 20.49
N ALA A 47 -0.31 18.74 21.31
CA ALA A 47 -0.21 20.14 20.89
C ALA A 47 0.79 20.39 19.72
N TRP A 48 1.72 19.45 19.50
CA TRP A 48 2.76 19.58 18.47
C TRP A 48 2.41 18.87 17.16
N MET A 49 1.62 17.81 17.26
CA MET A 49 1.24 16.98 16.11
C MET A 49 -0.22 16.51 16.27
N PRO A 50 -1.20 17.39 16.01
CA PRO A 50 -2.61 17.06 16.16
C PRO A 50 -3.13 16.16 15.02
N THR A 51 -2.53 16.28 13.84
CA THR A 51 -2.96 15.64 12.61
C THR A 51 -2.32 14.27 12.45
N SER A 52 -3.11 13.27 12.08
CA SER A 52 -2.64 11.96 11.64
C SER A 52 -2.18 12.03 10.19
N TRP A 53 -3.03 12.56 9.33
CA TRP A 53 -2.77 12.68 7.91
C TRP A 53 -3.48 13.90 7.30
N ASP A 54 -2.88 14.43 6.24
CA ASP A 54 -3.46 15.54 5.46
C ASP A 54 -3.47 15.14 3.98
N LEU A 55 -4.66 14.98 3.42
CA LEU A 55 -4.86 14.61 2.02
C LEU A 55 -4.36 15.69 1.05
N SER A 56 -4.38 16.96 1.47
CA SER A 56 -3.91 18.12 0.70
C SER A 56 -2.38 18.30 0.71
N ARG A 57 -1.67 17.43 1.43
CA ARG A 57 -0.21 17.53 1.62
C ARG A 57 0.59 17.71 0.33
N SER A 58 0.11 17.17 -0.78
CA SER A 58 0.79 17.20 -2.08
C SER A 58 0.15 18.16 -3.09
N ASP A 59 -0.75 19.06 -2.68
CA ASP A 59 -1.44 20.00 -3.58
C ASP A 59 -0.47 20.99 -4.27
N PHE A 60 0.75 21.13 -3.74
CA PHE A 60 1.80 21.93 -4.38
C PHE A 60 2.40 21.27 -5.62
N VAL A 61 2.14 19.96 -5.87
CA VAL A 61 2.70 19.21 -7.01
C VAL A 61 1.85 19.50 -8.25
N GLU A 62 2.12 20.63 -8.89
CA GLU A 62 1.41 21.07 -10.09
C GLU A 62 2.38 21.51 -11.19
N GLY A 63 1.98 21.28 -12.45
CA GLY A 63 2.75 21.72 -13.62
C GLY A 63 4.09 20.99 -13.82
N PRO A 64 5.04 21.60 -14.52
CA PRO A 64 6.35 20.99 -14.80
C PRO A 64 7.23 20.90 -13.55
N ALA A 65 8.10 19.88 -13.51
CA ALA A 65 9.02 19.72 -12.40
C ALA A 65 9.91 20.95 -12.19
N PRO A 66 10.04 21.44 -10.94
CA PRO A 66 10.97 22.52 -10.64
C PRO A 66 12.43 22.04 -10.74
N ASP A 67 13.36 22.96 -10.92
CA ASP A 67 14.81 22.67 -11.03
C ASP A 67 15.41 21.96 -9.79
N THR A 68 14.67 21.91 -8.69
CA THR A 68 15.09 21.29 -7.42
C THR A 68 14.71 19.82 -7.30
N VAL A 69 13.84 19.31 -8.19
CA VAL A 69 13.25 17.97 -8.09
C VAL A 69 13.55 17.15 -9.35
N ASN A 70 13.83 15.86 -9.16
CA ASN A 70 13.93 14.92 -10.27
C ASN A 70 12.56 14.85 -10.99
N PRO A 71 12.51 15.00 -12.32
CA PRO A 71 11.25 15.04 -13.07
C PRO A 71 10.44 13.76 -12.98
N ALA A 72 11.08 12.59 -12.85
CA ALA A 72 10.36 11.32 -12.64
C ALA A 72 9.70 11.27 -11.26
N LEU A 73 10.39 11.78 -10.21
CA LEU A 73 9.79 11.88 -8.88
C LEU A 73 8.62 12.87 -8.86
N TRP A 74 8.75 14.01 -9.56
CA TRP A 74 7.65 14.98 -9.65
C TRP A 74 6.42 14.40 -10.33
N ARG A 75 6.62 13.69 -11.45
CA ARG A 75 5.53 12.96 -12.14
C ARG A 75 4.87 11.94 -11.22
N GLN A 76 5.66 11.10 -10.53
CA GLN A 76 5.16 10.10 -9.59
C GLN A 76 4.41 10.74 -8.43
N ALA A 77 4.92 11.84 -7.87
CA ALA A 77 4.26 12.60 -6.82
C ALA A 77 2.90 13.14 -7.26
N GLY A 78 2.76 13.59 -8.52
CA GLY A 78 1.48 14.00 -9.09
C GLY A 78 0.46 12.87 -9.18
N PHE A 79 0.91 11.63 -9.42
CA PHE A 79 0.03 10.45 -9.37
C PHE A 79 -0.35 10.08 -7.94
N ASN A 80 0.62 10.05 -7.03
CA ASN A 80 0.39 9.77 -5.61
C ASN A 80 -0.43 10.88 -4.90
N ALA A 81 -0.47 12.10 -5.46
CA ALA A 81 -1.31 13.18 -4.94
C ALA A 81 -2.81 12.86 -5.05
N GLN A 82 -3.21 12.03 -6.02
CA GLN A 82 -4.60 11.60 -6.15
C GLN A 82 -5.01 10.73 -4.96
N HIS A 83 -6.17 10.99 -4.41
CA HIS A 83 -6.66 10.28 -3.23
C HIS A 83 -8.18 10.07 -3.31
N GLY A 84 -8.65 8.98 -2.71
CA GLY A 84 -10.08 8.66 -2.67
C GLY A 84 -10.36 7.18 -2.76
N LEU A 85 -11.64 6.86 -2.98
CA LEU A 85 -12.19 5.53 -3.22
C LEU A 85 -12.27 5.27 -4.72
N TYR A 86 -11.77 4.09 -5.12
CA TYR A 86 -11.74 3.66 -6.53
C TYR A 86 -12.26 2.24 -6.66
N GLU A 87 -13.06 1.98 -7.68
CA GLU A 87 -13.41 0.63 -8.09
C GLU A 87 -12.29 0.04 -8.94
N VAL A 88 -11.72 -1.07 -8.51
CA VAL A 88 -10.69 -1.83 -9.24
C VAL A 88 -11.35 -2.74 -10.28
N LEU A 89 -12.33 -3.51 -9.83
CA LEU A 89 -13.23 -4.34 -10.60
C LEU A 89 -14.52 -4.52 -9.78
N ASP A 90 -15.56 -5.14 -10.36
CA ASP A 90 -16.82 -5.34 -9.65
C ASP A 90 -16.60 -6.07 -8.32
N GLY A 91 -16.99 -5.44 -7.23
CA GLY A 91 -16.83 -5.93 -5.88
C GLY A 91 -15.47 -5.66 -5.23
N PHE A 92 -14.47 -5.11 -5.94
CA PHE A 92 -13.15 -4.78 -5.40
C PHE A 92 -12.93 -3.27 -5.40
N TYR A 93 -12.64 -2.71 -4.25
CA TYR A 93 -12.49 -1.28 -4.05
C TYR A 93 -11.20 -0.97 -3.30
N GLN A 94 -10.49 0.08 -3.74
CA GLN A 94 -9.30 0.58 -3.03
C GLN A 94 -9.51 2.01 -2.55
N VAL A 95 -9.09 2.29 -1.32
CA VAL A 95 -8.88 3.66 -0.87
C VAL A 95 -7.39 3.95 -0.94
N ARG A 96 -7.04 4.93 -1.78
CA ARG A 96 -5.66 5.34 -2.07
C ARG A 96 -5.38 6.76 -1.60
N GLY A 97 -4.13 7.05 -1.22
CA GLY A 97 -3.68 8.37 -0.81
C GLY A 97 -4.09 8.81 0.60
N PHE A 98 -4.74 7.93 1.38
CA PHE A 98 -5.09 8.14 2.79
C PHE A 98 -3.97 7.76 3.74
N ASP A 99 -2.94 7.12 3.21
CA ASP A 99 -1.77 6.63 3.91
C ASP A 99 -0.61 6.52 2.89
N THR A 100 0.52 5.95 3.28
CA THR A 100 1.57 5.56 2.34
C THR A 100 1.15 4.35 1.51
N SER A 101 0.44 3.39 2.13
CA SER A 101 -0.14 2.22 1.49
C SER A 101 -1.60 2.47 1.05
N SER A 102 -2.18 1.49 0.36
CA SER A 102 -3.57 1.46 -0.06
C SER A 102 -4.30 0.32 0.64
N ILE A 103 -5.53 0.57 1.12
CA ILE A 103 -6.40 -0.45 1.69
C ILE A 103 -7.38 -0.94 0.63
N THR A 104 -7.58 -2.27 0.55
CA THR A 104 -8.53 -2.88 -0.39
C THR A 104 -9.71 -3.49 0.37
N PHE A 105 -10.91 -3.24 -0.12
CA PHE A 105 -12.16 -3.81 0.37
C PHE A 105 -12.76 -4.69 -0.71
N ILE A 106 -12.99 -5.98 -0.41
CA ILE A 106 -13.64 -6.93 -1.31
C ILE A 106 -15.02 -7.25 -0.77
N ARG A 107 -16.02 -7.13 -1.61
CA ARG A 107 -17.40 -7.43 -1.24
C ARG A 107 -17.60 -8.93 -1.18
N GLY A 108 -17.74 -9.46 0.04
CA GLY A 108 -18.17 -10.83 0.29
C GLY A 108 -19.70 -10.98 0.32
N ASP A 109 -20.17 -12.17 0.68
CA ASP A 109 -21.58 -12.49 0.79
C ASP A 109 -22.26 -11.65 1.92
N GLU A 110 -21.61 -11.54 3.08
CA GLU A 110 -22.17 -10.87 4.27
C GLU A 110 -21.52 -9.50 4.55
N GLY A 111 -20.22 -9.32 4.24
CA GLY A 111 -19.48 -8.13 4.61
C GLY A 111 -18.33 -7.77 3.68
N TRP A 112 -17.27 -7.23 4.27
CA TRP A 112 -16.04 -6.88 3.61
C TRP A 112 -14.89 -7.80 4.02
N VAL A 113 -14.19 -8.37 3.05
CA VAL A 113 -12.83 -8.87 3.24
C VAL A 113 -11.88 -7.71 3.00
N VAL A 114 -11.09 -7.36 4.03
CA VAL A 114 -10.18 -6.20 3.99
C VAL A 114 -8.75 -6.67 3.82
N ILE A 115 -8.02 -6.07 2.86
CA ILE A 115 -6.59 -6.29 2.66
C ILE A 115 -5.84 -5.04 3.11
N ASP A 116 -4.82 -5.23 3.94
CA ASP A 116 -3.85 -4.21 4.38
C ASP A 116 -4.50 -2.94 4.96
N PRO A 117 -4.94 -3.00 6.22
CA PRO A 117 -5.66 -1.89 6.85
C PRO A 117 -4.76 -0.71 7.27
N LEU A 118 -3.81 -0.28 6.43
CA LEU A 118 -3.00 0.93 6.56
C LEU A 118 -2.09 0.98 7.82
N THR A 119 -1.41 2.11 8.01
CA THR A 119 -0.45 2.33 9.12
C THR A 119 -1.12 2.65 10.44
N THR A 120 -2.22 3.45 10.39
CA THR A 120 -2.83 3.99 11.60
C THR A 120 -4.32 3.71 11.69
N THR A 121 -4.82 3.56 12.93
CA THR A 121 -6.26 3.41 13.19
C THR A 121 -7.04 4.57 12.57
N GLU A 122 -6.50 5.79 12.65
CA GLU A 122 -7.14 7.00 12.15
C GLU A 122 -7.34 6.96 10.63
N THR A 123 -6.29 6.61 9.89
CA THR A 123 -6.34 6.53 8.41
C THR A 123 -7.23 5.39 7.94
N ALA A 124 -7.15 4.23 8.61
CA ALA A 124 -8.00 3.07 8.32
C ALA A 124 -9.49 3.34 8.61
N THR A 125 -9.81 4.01 9.74
CA THR A 125 -11.17 4.43 10.05
C THR A 125 -11.70 5.39 8.98
N ALA A 126 -10.91 6.41 8.62
CA ALA A 126 -11.31 7.37 7.59
C ALA A 126 -11.54 6.71 6.21
N ALA A 127 -10.76 5.68 5.88
CA ALA A 127 -10.95 4.90 4.66
C ALA A 127 -12.23 4.06 4.71
N TYR A 128 -12.50 3.40 5.83
CA TYR A 128 -13.72 2.60 6.03
C TYR A 128 -14.99 3.47 6.06
N ASP A 129 -14.91 4.65 6.67
CA ASP A 129 -16.01 5.63 6.65
C ASP A 129 -16.33 6.07 5.22
N LEU A 130 -15.30 6.32 4.38
CA LEU A 130 -15.49 6.69 2.98
C LEU A 130 -16.14 5.55 2.18
N VAL A 131 -15.72 4.31 2.40
CA VAL A 131 -16.36 3.13 1.80
C VAL A 131 -17.83 3.03 2.24
N THR A 132 -18.12 3.20 3.53
CA THR A 132 -19.48 3.17 4.07
C THR A 132 -20.35 4.28 3.49
N GLU A 133 -19.81 5.49 3.34
CA GLU A 133 -20.52 6.63 2.76
C GLU A 133 -20.96 6.36 1.31
N HIS A 134 -20.10 5.77 0.49
CA HIS A 134 -20.36 5.59 -0.93
C HIS A 134 -21.00 4.26 -1.30
N LEU A 135 -20.70 3.18 -0.56
CA LEU A 135 -21.12 1.81 -0.91
C LEU A 135 -22.11 1.19 0.10
N GLY A 136 -22.41 1.91 1.17
CA GLY A 136 -23.29 1.45 2.24
C GLY A 136 -22.57 0.68 3.34
N GLU A 137 -23.23 0.62 4.50
CA GLU A 137 -22.69 -0.05 5.69
C GLU A 137 -22.69 -1.57 5.50
N ARG A 138 -21.52 -2.19 5.72
CA ARG A 138 -21.30 -3.64 5.77
C ARG A 138 -20.23 -3.94 6.81
N PRO A 139 -20.37 -5.01 7.62
CA PRO A 139 -19.36 -5.38 8.60
C PRO A 139 -18.08 -5.89 7.91
N VAL A 140 -16.93 -5.79 8.56
CA VAL A 140 -15.74 -6.53 8.16
C VAL A 140 -15.88 -7.98 8.62
N THR A 141 -15.68 -8.93 7.70
CA THR A 141 -15.84 -10.37 7.92
C THR A 141 -14.52 -11.14 7.88
N ALA A 142 -13.47 -10.55 7.28
CA ALA A 142 -12.11 -11.07 7.34
C ALA A 142 -11.09 -9.94 7.09
N VAL A 143 -9.86 -10.13 7.58
CA VAL A 143 -8.73 -9.24 7.30
C VAL A 143 -7.57 -10.08 6.77
N ILE A 144 -6.85 -9.58 5.76
CA ILE A 144 -5.65 -10.21 5.20
C ILE A 144 -4.50 -9.19 5.31
N TYR A 145 -3.38 -9.58 5.89
CA TYR A 145 -2.13 -8.84 5.83
C TYR A 145 -1.25 -9.46 4.76
N THR A 146 -0.85 -8.68 3.76
CA THR A 146 0.03 -9.18 2.70
C THR A 146 1.41 -9.50 3.21
N HIS A 147 1.92 -8.70 4.14
CA HIS A 147 3.27 -8.83 4.68
C HIS A 147 3.45 -8.11 6.04
N SER A 148 4.65 -8.19 6.61
CA SER A 148 4.94 -7.82 8.00
C SER A 148 5.31 -6.34 8.25
N HIS A 149 5.23 -5.46 7.26
CA HIS A 149 5.46 -4.01 7.46
C HIS A 149 4.22 -3.33 8.07
N VAL A 150 4.48 -2.32 8.90
CA VAL A 150 3.44 -1.70 9.74
C VAL A 150 2.34 -0.98 8.97
N ASP A 151 2.64 -0.49 7.79
CA ASP A 151 1.68 0.20 6.91
C ASP A 151 0.66 -0.73 6.25
N HIS A 152 0.78 -2.05 6.48
CA HIS A 152 -0.16 -3.05 5.99
C HIS A 152 -1.01 -3.70 7.10
N TYR A 153 -0.71 -3.41 8.39
CA TYR A 153 -1.50 -3.95 9.49
C TYR A 153 -1.80 -2.97 10.63
N GLY A 154 -1.04 -1.89 10.73
CA GLY A 154 -1.06 -1.02 11.91
C GLY A 154 -2.41 -0.38 12.22
N GLY A 155 -3.21 -0.12 11.19
CA GLY A 155 -4.54 0.48 11.29
C GLY A 155 -5.69 -0.51 11.51
N VAL A 156 -5.42 -1.78 11.73
CA VAL A 156 -6.45 -2.84 11.81
C VAL A 156 -7.61 -2.53 12.77
N LEU A 157 -7.36 -1.86 13.89
CA LEU A 157 -8.42 -1.46 14.83
C LEU A 157 -9.30 -0.31 14.32
N GLY A 158 -8.99 0.26 13.16
CA GLY A 158 -9.86 1.21 12.45
C GLY A 158 -10.95 0.53 11.62
N VAL A 159 -10.82 -0.78 11.36
CA VAL A 159 -11.77 -1.53 10.53
C VAL A 159 -12.44 -2.69 11.28
N VAL A 160 -11.83 -3.20 12.36
CA VAL A 160 -12.40 -4.30 13.15
C VAL A 160 -12.09 -4.16 14.63
N ASP A 161 -13.06 -4.50 15.48
CA ASP A 161 -12.85 -4.57 16.91
C ASP A 161 -12.00 -5.79 17.28
N ARG A 162 -11.01 -5.59 18.17
CA ARG A 162 -10.14 -6.65 18.70
C ARG A 162 -10.95 -7.83 19.25
N ALA A 163 -12.04 -7.57 19.95
CA ALA A 163 -12.89 -8.60 20.56
C ALA A 163 -13.52 -9.54 19.51
N ARG A 164 -13.83 -9.05 18.32
CA ARG A 164 -14.36 -9.88 17.22
C ARG A 164 -13.30 -10.83 16.65
N VAL A 165 -12.05 -10.40 16.62
CA VAL A 165 -10.91 -11.26 16.22
C VAL A 165 -10.64 -12.30 17.32
N GLU A 166 -10.55 -11.89 18.57
CA GLU A 166 -10.27 -12.77 19.72
C GLU A 166 -11.37 -13.83 19.93
N SER A 167 -12.62 -13.52 19.59
CA SER A 167 -13.73 -14.48 19.62
C SER A 167 -13.74 -15.47 18.44
N GLY A 168 -12.89 -15.24 17.42
CA GLY A 168 -12.88 -16.03 16.18
C GLY A 168 -13.99 -15.66 15.19
N GLU A 169 -14.73 -14.59 15.43
CA GLU A 169 -15.77 -14.11 14.50
C GLU A 169 -15.17 -13.54 13.21
N VAL A 170 -14.05 -12.82 13.32
CA VAL A 170 -13.35 -12.24 12.18
C VAL A 170 -11.94 -12.85 12.10
N PRO A 171 -11.68 -13.74 11.14
CA PRO A 171 -10.33 -14.26 10.91
C PRO A 171 -9.39 -13.15 10.41
N VAL A 172 -8.14 -13.22 10.88
CA VAL A 172 -7.02 -12.43 10.38
C VAL A 172 -6.03 -13.39 9.75
N VAL A 173 -5.79 -13.25 8.45
CA VAL A 173 -4.91 -14.11 7.65
C VAL A 173 -3.60 -13.40 7.39
N ALA A 174 -2.47 -14.10 7.51
CA ALA A 174 -1.14 -13.56 7.20
C ALA A 174 -0.19 -14.67 6.74
N PRO A 175 0.94 -14.36 6.09
CA PRO A 175 1.96 -15.35 5.77
C PRO A 175 2.64 -15.89 7.02
N GLU A 176 3.16 -17.12 6.93
CA GLU A 176 3.98 -17.73 7.97
C GLU A 176 5.13 -16.79 8.40
N GLY A 177 5.37 -16.72 9.72
CA GLY A 177 6.40 -15.85 10.29
C GLY A 177 5.99 -14.38 10.48
N PHE A 178 4.85 -13.95 9.99
CA PHE A 178 4.37 -12.56 10.07
C PHE A 178 4.53 -11.95 11.46
N LEU A 179 4.02 -12.62 12.50
CA LEU A 179 4.05 -12.07 13.86
C LEU A 179 5.48 -11.88 14.38
N HIS A 180 6.37 -12.83 14.07
CA HIS A 180 7.77 -12.75 14.45
C HIS A 180 8.44 -11.52 13.83
N GLU A 181 8.29 -11.34 12.53
CA GLU A 181 8.93 -10.25 11.78
C GLU A 181 8.33 -8.88 12.14
N ALA A 182 7.01 -8.78 12.27
CA ALA A 182 6.35 -7.56 12.71
C ALA A 182 6.83 -7.12 14.11
N VAL A 183 7.01 -8.05 15.05
CA VAL A 183 7.54 -7.76 16.39
C VAL A 183 9.03 -7.42 16.34
N ALA A 184 9.82 -8.16 15.57
CA ALA A 184 11.26 -7.91 15.43
C ALA A 184 11.54 -6.49 14.94
N GLU A 185 10.85 -6.05 13.90
CA GLU A 185 11.04 -4.73 13.30
C GLU A 185 10.39 -3.61 14.12
N ASN A 186 9.13 -3.76 14.50
CA ASN A 186 8.32 -2.65 15.03
C ASN A 186 8.27 -2.58 16.56
N VAL A 187 8.81 -3.57 17.27
CA VAL A 187 8.92 -3.56 18.73
C VAL A 187 10.37 -3.62 19.16
N VAL A 188 11.12 -4.65 18.73
CA VAL A 188 12.50 -4.86 19.20
C VAL A 188 13.46 -3.83 18.61
N ALA A 189 13.44 -3.65 17.29
CA ALA A 189 14.30 -2.71 16.57
C ALA A 189 13.70 -1.29 16.48
N ALA A 190 12.44 -1.09 16.84
CA ALA A 190 11.66 0.14 16.65
C ALA A 190 12.38 1.44 17.08
N PRO A 191 13.05 1.54 18.26
CA PRO A 191 13.71 2.78 18.65
C PRO A 191 14.87 3.18 17.74
N ALA A 192 15.57 2.22 17.15
CA ALA A 192 16.66 2.46 16.21
C ALA A 192 16.12 2.75 14.81
N MET A 193 15.18 1.93 14.33
CA MET A 193 14.59 2.04 13.02
C MET A 193 13.74 3.31 12.87
N GLY A 194 12.94 3.68 13.87
CA GLY A 194 12.14 4.90 13.87
C GLY A 194 12.99 6.17 13.74
N ARG A 195 14.13 6.23 14.44
CA ARG A 195 15.07 7.36 14.27
C ARG A 195 15.67 7.44 12.87
N ARG A 196 16.00 6.30 12.27
CA ARG A 196 16.54 6.24 10.91
C ARG A 196 15.46 6.50 9.86
N ALA A 197 14.24 6.01 10.08
CA ALA A 197 13.07 6.27 9.24
C ALA A 197 12.79 7.77 9.09
N THR A 198 13.00 8.57 10.13
CA THR A 198 12.89 10.03 10.08
C THR A 198 13.76 10.65 8.98
N TYR A 199 14.96 10.10 8.77
CA TYR A 199 15.86 10.54 7.69
C TYR A 199 15.52 9.88 6.34
N GLN A 200 15.19 8.58 6.34
CA GLN A 200 14.84 7.85 5.11
C GLN A 200 13.63 8.46 4.42
N PHE A 201 12.60 8.78 5.18
CA PHE A 201 11.33 9.30 4.67
C PHE A 201 11.22 10.83 4.70
N GLY A 202 12.25 11.53 5.18
CA GLY A 202 12.21 12.99 5.22
C GLY A 202 11.10 13.59 6.09
N MET A 203 10.64 12.88 7.13
CA MET A 203 9.43 13.19 7.90
C MET A 203 9.43 14.57 8.58
N LEU A 204 10.61 15.17 8.81
CA LEU A 204 10.74 16.49 9.43
C LEU A 204 10.86 17.63 8.42
N LEU A 205 10.90 17.33 7.15
CA LEU A 205 10.96 18.33 6.10
C LEU A 205 9.54 18.86 5.81
N PRO A 206 9.40 20.16 5.48
CA PRO A 206 8.12 20.67 5.00
C PRO A 206 7.74 19.99 3.69
N ALA A 207 6.44 19.86 3.46
CA ALA A 207 5.91 19.36 2.19
C ALA A 207 5.93 20.50 1.16
N ASP A 208 6.99 20.59 0.40
CA ASP A 208 7.19 21.57 -0.67
C ASP A 208 8.27 21.11 -1.66
N GLU A 209 8.49 21.86 -2.74
CA GLU A 209 9.45 21.57 -3.82
C GLU A 209 10.93 21.60 -3.39
N GLN A 210 11.26 22.09 -2.21
CA GLN A 210 12.60 22.16 -1.65
C GLN A 210 12.79 21.26 -0.43
N GLY A 211 11.70 20.73 0.10
CA GLY A 211 11.64 19.85 1.25
C GLY A 211 11.32 18.41 0.86
N HIS A 212 10.22 17.90 1.39
CA HIS A 212 9.72 16.55 1.10
C HIS A 212 8.68 16.61 -0.02
N VAL A 213 8.98 15.99 -1.15
CA VAL A 213 8.06 15.92 -2.29
C VAL A 213 7.19 14.67 -2.20
N ASP A 214 7.82 13.48 -2.22
CA ASP A 214 7.15 12.17 -2.23
C ASP A 214 8.15 11.07 -1.85
N GLN A 215 7.66 9.88 -1.54
CA GLN A 215 8.50 8.70 -1.25
C GLN A 215 8.64 7.77 -2.47
N GLY A 216 7.98 8.08 -3.59
CA GLY A 216 7.88 7.23 -4.77
C GLY A 216 6.69 6.26 -4.69
N LEU A 217 6.45 5.64 -3.55
CA LEU A 217 5.34 4.72 -3.32
C LEU A 217 4.16 5.33 -2.53
N GLY A 218 4.28 6.59 -2.14
CA GLY A 218 3.22 7.32 -1.43
C GLY A 218 3.68 8.71 -0.97
N LYS A 219 2.73 9.56 -0.57
CA LYS A 219 2.96 10.96 -0.19
C LYS A 219 3.80 11.15 1.07
N GLY A 220 3.92 10.14 1.92
CA GLY A 220 4.59 10.20 3.22
C GLY A 220 4.08 9.14 4.18
N VAL A 221 4.54 9.17 5.42
CA VAL A 221 4.11 8.26 6.48
C VAL A 221 3.16 8.99 7.43
N PRO A 222 1.94 8.50 7.68
CA PRO A 222 1.04 9.09 8.67
C PRO A 222 1.58 8.89 10.09
N THR A 223 1.07 9.66 11.01
CA THR A 223 1.39 9.56 12.43
C THR A 223 0.12 9.41 13.25
N GLY A 224 0.00 8.35 14.03
CA GLY A 224 -1.24 8.06 14.77
C GLY A 224 -1.11 6.85 15.67
N SER A 225 -2.25 6.21 15.93
CA SER A 225 -2.33 5.00 16.72
C SER A 225 -2.15 3.78 15.83
N SER A 226 -1.16 2.95 16.11
CA SER A 226 -0.97 1.67 15.42
C SER A 226 -1.16 0.51 16.39
N ALA A 227 -1.71 -0.59 15.90
CA ALA A 227 -1.92 -1.80 16.67
C ALA A 227 -1.46 -3.04 15.90
N LEU A 228 -0.93 -4.01 16.61
CA LEU A 228 -0.69 -5.34 16.09
C LEU A 228 -1.78 -6.27 16.64
N VAL A 229 -2.63 -6.77 15.76
CA VAL A 229 -3.56 -7.87 16.04
C VAL A 229 -2.95 -9.12 15.42
N PRO A 230 -2.57 -10.13 16.22
CA PRO A 230 -1.97 -11.35 15.69
C PRO A 230 -2.88 -12.05 14.67
N PRO A 231 -2.32 -12.66 13.61
CA PRO A 231 -3.10 -13.48 12.71
C PRO A 231 -3.72 -14.69 13.44
N THR A 232 -4.91 -15.08 13.02
CA THR A 232 -5.62 -16.27 13.51
C THR A 232 -5.49 -17.46 12.53
N ILE A 233 -5.08 -17.14 11.28
CA ILE A 233 -4.80 -18.13 10.23
C ILE A 233 -3.46 -17.72 9.59
N GLU A 234 -2.52 -18.67 9.55
CA GLU A 234 -1.26 -18.50 8.83
C GLU A 234 -1.29 -19.30 7.52
N ILE A 235 -0.83 -18.67 6.44
CA ILE A 235 -0.56 -19.36 5.18
C ILE A 235 0.84 -19.94 5.27
N THR A 236 0.95 -21.26 5.24
CA THR A 236 2.20 -21.99 5.51
C THR A 236 2.78 -22.68 4.29
N GLU A 237 2.04 -22.70 3.18
CA GLU A 237 2.53 -23.29 1.92
C GLU A 237 1.95 -22.57 0.69
N THR A 238 2.76 -22.46 -0.36
CA THR A 238 2.32 -22.01 -1.67
C THR A 238 1.32 -22.99 -2.28
N GLY A 239 0.19 -22.48 -2.79
CA GLY A 239 -0.93 -23.27 -3.30
C GLY A 239 -2.01 -23.55 -2.25
N GLN A 240 -1.84 -23.10 -1.00
CA GLN A 240 -2.92 -23.12 -0.02
C GLN A 240 -4.10 -22.29 -0.49
N GLU A 241 -5.32 -22.77 -0.27
CA GLU A 241 -6.55 -22.06 -0.61
C GLU A 241 -7.40 -21.79 0.63
N LEU A 242 -8.08 -20.66 0.64
CA LEU A 242 -9.12 -20.32 1.62
C LEU A 242 -10.37 -19.81 0.92
N VAL A 243 -11.50 -19.93 1.61
CA VAL A 243 -12.73 -19.22 1.27
C VAL A 243 -13.09 -18.30 2.43
N LEU A 244 -13.08 -17.01 2.19
CA LEU A 244 -13.39 -15.98 3.18
C LEU A 244 -14.65 -15.24 2.71
N ASP A 245 -15.73 -15.33 3.46
CA ASP A 245 -17.02 -14.70 3.16
C ASP A 245 -17.48 -14.91 1.70
N GLY A 246 -17.38 -16.15 1.21
CA GLY A 246 -17.72 -16.54 -0.15
C GLY A 246 -16.62 -16.29 -1.21
N ILE A 247 -15.55 -15.58 -0.87
CA ILE A 247 -14.46 -15.27 -1.78
C ILE A 247 -13.39 -16.37 -1.74
N ARG A 248 -13.15 -17.05 -2.87
CA ARG A 248 -12.07 -18.02 -3.01
C ARG A 248 -10.75 -17.33 -3.30
N ILE A 249 -9.69 -17.76 -2.58
CA ILE A 249 -8.35 -17.15 -2.65
C ILE A 249 -7.30 -18.25 -2.68
N GLU A 250 -6.35 -18.17 -3.63
CA GLU A 250 -5.16 -19.03 -3.73
C GLU A 250 -3.92 -18.24 -3.34
N PHE A 251 -3.04 -18.79 -2.49
CA PHE A 251 -1.90 -18.08 -1.92
C PHE A 251 -0.56 -18.59 -2.46
N GLN A 252 0.40 -17.67 -2.61
CA GLN A 252 1.82 -17.93 -2.88
C GLN A 252 2.66 -17.25 -1.81
N LEU A 253 3.48 -18.00 -1.08
CA LEU A 253 4.46 -17.42 -0.16
C LEU A 253 5.65 -16.84 -0.92
N THR A 254 6.07 -15.63 -0.51
CA THR A 254 7.15 -14.88 -1.14
C THR A 254 8.11 -14.30 -0.08
N PRO A 255 8.60 -15.11 0.87
CA PRO A 255 9.44 -14.62 1.97
C PRO A 255 10.74 -14.02 1.45
N GLU A 256 11.27 -13.01 2.19
CA GLU A 256 12.52 -12.30 1.90
C GLU A 256 12.51 -11.49 0.58
N SER A 257 11.33 -11.33 -0.07
CA SER A 257 11.15 -10.41 -1.21
C SER A 257 11.13 -8.95 -0.74
N GLU A 258 10.01 -8.26 -0.74
CA GLU A 258 9.93 -6.91 -0.19
C GLU A 258 9.98 -6.92 1.35
N ALA A 259 9.33 -7.92 1.99
CA ALA A 259 9.37 -8.15 3.42
C ALA A 259 9.85 -9.58 3.76
N PRO A 260 10.35 -9.79 5.01
CA PRO A 260 10.77 -11.12 5.45
C PRO A 260 9.65 -12.16 5.43
N ALA A 261 8.43 -11.74 5.77
CA ALA A 261 7.22 -12.55 5.68
C ALA A 261 6.23 -11.84 4.75
N GLU A 262 6.00 -12.40 3.57
CA GLU A 262 5.17 -11.82 2.51
C GLU A 262 4.48 -12.89 1.68
N MET A 263 3.35 -12.56 1.04
CA MET A 263 2.61 -13.44 0.16
C MET A 263 1.88 -12.69 -0.94
N HIS A 264 1.80 -13.30 -2.12
CA HIS A 264 0.86 -12.94 -3.18
C HIS A 264 -0.40 -13.80 -3.06
N PHE A 265 -1.51 -13.35 -3.65
CA PHE A 265 -2.71 -14.17 -3.71
C PHE A 265 -3.62 -13.81 -4.88
N TYR A 266 -4.23 -14.85 -5.43
CA TYR A 266 -5.06 -14.81 -6.62
C TYR A 266 -6.53 -15.08 -6.27
N PHE A 267 -7.42 -14.39 -6.93
CA PHE A 267 -8.87 -14.53 -6.84
C PHE A 267 -9.43 -15.17 -8.11
N PRO A 268 -9.56 -16.51 -8.17
CA PRO A 268 -9.88 -17.21 -9.41
C PRO A 268 -11.20 -16.79 -10.05
N ASP A 269 -12.22 -16.57 -9.22
CA ASP A 269 -13.56 -16.20 -9.69
C ASP A 269 -13.62 -14.76 -10.23
N HIS A 270 -12.61 -13.94 -9.93
CA HIS A 270 -12.49 -12.53 -10.32
C HIS A 270 -11.34 -12.26 -11.29
N ARG A 271 -10.49 -13.27 -11.56
CA ARG A 271 -9.31 -13.15 -12.42
C ARG A 271 -8.40 -11.99 -12.01
N ALA A 272 -8.26 -11.78 -10.70
CA ALA A 272 -7.52 -10.69 -10.08
C ALA A 272 -6.36 -11.23 -9.24
N LEU A 273 -5.19 -10.60 -9.33
CA LEU A 273 -3.98 -10.97 -8.61
C LEU A 273 -3.51 -9.81 -7.72
N CYS A 274 -3.37 -10.07 -6.44
CA CYS A 274 -2.72 -9.17 -5.49
C CYS A 274 -1.24 -9.54 -5.37
N MET A 275 -0.36 -8.60 -5.71
CA MET A 275 1.09 -8.77 -5.68
C MET A 275 1.75 -8.13 -4.46
N ALA A 276 0.98 -7.90 -3.39
CA ALA A 276 1.47 -7.28 -2.15
C ALA A 276 2.19 -5.95 -2.44
N GLU A 277 3.50 -5.88 -2.21
CA GLU A 277 4.34 -4.73 -2.57
C GLU A 277 5.37 -5.08 -3.67
N ASN A 278 5.35 -6.31 -4.19
CA ASN A 278 6.35 -6.82 -5.12
C ASN A 278 6.21 -6.28 -6.55
N CYS A 279 5.03 -5.79 -6.95
CA CYS A 279 4.75 -5.18 -8.26
C CYS A 279 3.89 -3.94 -8.10
N THR A 280 4.49 -2.80 -7.77
CA THR A 280 3.79 -1.53 -7.50
C THR A 280 3.84 -0.53 -8.66
N GLY A 281 4.37 -0.92 -9.81
CA GLY A 281 4.60 -0.03 -10.96
C GLY A 281 5.81 0.91 -10.80
N THR A 282 6.52 0.84 -9.68
CA THR A 282 7.77 1.58 -9.41
C THR A 282 8.87 0.61 -9.00
N MET A 283 10.13 0.95 -9.33
CA MET A 283 11.25 0.14 -8.87
C MET A 283 11.46 0.35 -7.36
N HIS A 284 11.21 -0.70 -6.60
CA HIS A 284 11.42 -0.70 -5.15
C HIS A 284 12.91 -0.87 -4.80
N ASN A 285 13.36 -0.31 -3.68
CA ASN A 285 14.72 -0.54 -3.20
C ASN A 285 14.87 -1.93 -2.58
N VAL A 286 16.06 -2.51 -2.65
CA VAL A 286 16.42 -3.79 -2.00
C VAL A 286 17.12 -3.59 -0.64
N LEU A 287 17.48 -2.35 -0.31
CA LEU A 287 18.11 -1.97 0.95
C LEU A 287 17.43 -0.72 1.53
N THR A 288 16.90 -0.83 2.73
CA THR A 288 16.29 0.30 3.42
C THR A 288 17.25 0.93 4.43
N LEU A 289 17.39 2.27 4.39
CA LEU A 289 18.26 3.01 5.31
C LEU A 289 17.79 2.95 6.77
N ARG A 290 16.49 2.68 7.00
CA ARG A 290 15.95 2.48 8.35
C ARG A 290 16.54 1.25 9.04
N GLY A 291 17.07 0.28 8.27
CA GLY A 291 17.79 -0.88 8.80
C GLY A 291 16.94 -2.16 8.84
N ALA A 292 15.93 -2.27 8.00
CA ALA A 292 15.27 -3.55 7.73
C ALA A 292 16.26 -4.55 7.10
N LEU A 293 15.92 -5.83 7.13
CA LEU A 293 16.70 -6.86 6.46
C LEU A 293 16.86 -6.54 4.97
N VAL A 294 18.03 -6.86 4.43
CA VAL A 294 18.29 -6.71 2.98
C VAL A 294 17.43 -7.72 2.24
N ARG A 295 16.71 -7.24 1.23
CA ARG A 295 15.80 -8.03 0.41
C ARG A 295 16.57 -8.90 -0.58
N ASP A 296 16.11 -10.12 -0.81
CA ASP A 296 16.70 -11.02 -1.80
C ASP A 296 16.12 -10.74 -3.20
N ALA A 297 16.82 -9.90 -3.98
CA ALA A 297 16.36 -9.53 -5.31
C ALA A 297 16.26 -10.72 -6.28
N LEU A 298 17.05 -11.79 -6.07
CA LEU A 298 16.95 -13.00 -6.88
C LEU A 298 15.70 -13.79 -6.55
N MET A 299 15.41 -13.98 -5.25
CA MET A 299 14.18 -14.68 -4.85
C MET A 299 12.95 -13.85 -5.23
N TRP A 300 13.00 -12.53 -5.06
CA TRP A 300 11.93 -11.63 -5.50
C TRP A 300 11.58 -11.84 -6.98
N SER A 301 12.59 -11.81 -7.87
CA SER A 301 12.33 -12.06 -9.30
C SER A 301 11.74 -13.45 -9.57
N ARG A 302 12.20 -14.48 -8.85
CA ARG A 302 11.66 -15.86 -8.98
C ARG A 302 10.21 -15.97 -8.53
N TYR A 303 9.81 -15.24 -7.49
CA TYR A 303 8.41 -15.24 -7.05
C TYR A 303 7.50 -14.54 -8.06
N ILE A 304 8.00 -13.50 -8.75
CA ILE A 304 7.26 -12.87 -9.85
C ILE A 304 7.13 -13.86 -11.01
N ASP A 305 8.22 -14.54 -11.41
CA ASP A 305 8.18 -15.57 -12.46
C ASP A 305 7.21 -16.71 -12.09
N GLU A 306 7.23 -17.17 -10.83
CA GLU A 306 6.28 -18.18 -10.35
C GLU A 306 4.83 -17.70 -10.40
N ALA A 307 4.55 -16.46 -10.04
CA ALA A 307 3.22 -15.88 -10.13
C ALA A 307 2.73 -15.82 -11.58
N LEU A 308 3.61 -15.45 -12.52
CA LEU A 308 3.32 -15.46 -13.97
C LEU A 308 3.05 -16.89 -14.47
N ASP A 309 3.85 -17.86 -14.07
CA ASP A 309 3.65 -19.28 -14.44
C ASP A 309 2.32 -19.85 -13.88
N ARG A 310 1.91 -19.42 -12.68
CA ARG A 310 0.66 -19.87 -12.05
C ARG A 310 -0.56 -19.20 -12.64
N TRP A 311 -0.53 -17.90 -12.82
CA TRP A 311 -1.73 -17.08 -12.99
C TRP A 311 -1.67 -16.09 -14.14
N GLY A 312 -0.52 -15.92 -14.83
CA GLY A 312 -0.36 -14.93 -15.90
C GLY A 312 -1.41 -15.04 -17.00
N ASP A 313 -1.67 -16.26 -17.50
CA ASP A 313 -2.64 -16.49 -18.57
C ASP A 313 -4.11 -16.31 -18.13
N VAL A 314 -4.37 -16.28 -16.83
CA VAL A 314 -5.75 -16.23 -16.29
C VAL A 314 -6.04 -14.94 -15.50
N THR A 315 -5.11 -14.00 -15.46
CA THR A 315 -5.23 -12.72 -14.75
C THR A 315 -5.66 -11.61 -15.70
N ASP A 316 -6.69 -10.87 -15.32
CA ASP A 316 -7.17 -9.69 -16.05
C ASP A 316 -6.80 -8.37 -15.32
N VAL A 317 -6.53 -8.45 -14.01
CA VAL A 317 -6.17 -7.30 -13.17
C VAL A 317 -5.08 -7.68 -12.19
N VAL A 318 -4.01 -6.90 -12.15
CA VAL A 318 -3.00 -6.94 -11.09
C VAL A 318 -3.13 -5.69 -10.25
N PHE A 319 -3.15 -5.86 -8.92
CA PHE A 319 -3.15 -4.76 -7.97
C PHE A 319 -2.18 -5.02 -6.83
N ALA A 320 -1.80 -3.97 -6.15
CA ALA A 320 -0.85 -4.00 -5.06
C ALA A 320 -1.32 -3.11 -3.92
N SER A 321 -0.59 -3.13 -2.82
CA SER A 321 -0.88 -2.32 -1.64
C SER A 321 -0.27 -0.91 -1.70
N HIS A 322 0.42 -0.59 -2.80
CA HIS A 322 0.87 0.76 -3.18
C HIS A 322 0.59 1.00 -4.66
N GLY A 323 0.57 2.27 -5.05
CA GLY A 323 0.32 2.66 -6.44
C GLY A 323 -1.12 2.43 -6.89
N TRP A 324 -1.27 2.05 -8.13
CA TRP A 324 -2.57 1.82 -8.81
C TRP A 324 -2.57 0.49 -9.56
N PRO A 325 -3.76 -0.10 -9.77
CA PRO A 325 -3.87 -1.37 -10.48
C PRO A 325 -3.51 -1.26 -11.97
N HIS A 326 -3.18 -2.41 -12.55
CA HIS A 326 -2.95 -2.59 -13.97
C HIS A 326 -4.00 -3.56 -14.54
N TRP A 327 -4.57 -3.23 -15.71
CA TRP A 327 -5.64 -3.97 -16.34
C TRP A 327 -5.26 -4.44 -17.73
N GLY A 328 -5.70 -5.65 -18.06
CA GLY A 328 -5.45 -6.31 -19.35
C GLY A 328 -4.25 -7.27 -19.30
N ALA A 329 -4.35 -8.37 -20.01
CA ALA A 329 -3.36 -9.45 -19.98
C ALA A 329 -1.93 -8.97 -20.36
N GLU A 330 -1.82 -8.04 -21.31
CA GLU A 330 -0.51 -7.50 -21.73
C GLU A 330 0.13 -6.68 -20.60
N ALA A 331 -0.64 -5.83 -19.92
CA ALA A 331 -0.14 -5.02 -18.80
C ALA A 331 0.12 -5.86 -17.52
N CYS A 332 -0.56 -6.99 -17.38
CA CYS A 332 -0.37 -7.90 -16.24
C CYS A 332 0.84 -8.83 -16.41
N ASN A 333 1.31 -9.05 -17.65
CA ASN A 333 2.40 -9.96 -17.97
C ASN A 333 3.69 -9.25 -18.43
N GLY A 334 3.68 -7.94 -18.52
CA GLY A 334 4.82 -7.11 -18.93
C GLY A 334 5.44 -6.38 -17.80
#